data_792f149428e5c90d4037f5ba2270edee
#
_entry.id   792f149428e5c90d4037f5ba2270edee
#
_cell.length_a   1.000
_cell.length_b   1.000
_cell.length_c   1.000
_cell.angle_alpha   90.00
_cell.angle_beta   90.00
_cell.angle_gamma   90.00
#
_symmetry.space_group_name_H-M   'P 1'
#
loop_
_entity.id
_entity.type
_entity.pdbx_description
1 polymer ?
#
loop_
_entity_poly.entity_id
_entity_poly.type
_entity_poly.pdbx_seq_one_letter_code
_entity_poly.pdbx_strand_id
1 'polypeptide(L)'
;ILDGEKINLKSLSINKQKINLKKLVFKNNKMIVPKNLLKANSFTLEMENHIDPSSNKSLEGLYLSNNIICTQCEAEGFRKFCYSLDRPDILATYTVRLTGKYNCLLSNGNLIKQDQCFAEWSDPFPKPTYLFALVAGDLIFHEDEFITINKKKVNIKIFHKKKDKGKTFHAMNSIKKAMRWDEIHYNREYDLNCFMIVAIDDFNAGAMENKGLNIFNSKYVLYDEEKSTDSDFKFIEGIIAHEYFHNWTGN
;
A
#
# COMPACT_ATOMS: atom_id res chain seq x y z
N ILE A 1 6.70 -18.81 -14.56
CA ILE A 1 5.74 -17.92 -15.22
C ILE A 1 5.42 -16.82 -14.24
N LEU A 2 5.51 -15.56 -14.66
CA LEU A 2 5.15 -14.39 -13.87
C LEU A 2 4.00 -13.64 -14.56
N ASP A 3 3.08 -13.12 -13.77
CA ASP A 3 2.01 -12.26 -14.25
C ASP A 3 2.56 -10.84 -14.49
N GLY A 4 2.13 -10.18 -15.56
CA GLY A 4 2.54 -8.82 -15.88
C GLY A 4 1.75 -8.24 -17.04
N GLU A 5 1.13 -7.07 -16.83
CA GLU A 5 0.23 -6.45 -17.80
C GLU A 5 0.75 -5.06 -18.18
N LYS A 6 0.94 -4.85 -19.49
CA LYS A 6 1.37 -3.56 -20.08
C LYS A 6 2.65 -2.96 -19.49
N ILE A 7 3.57 -3.81 -19.01
CA ILE A 7 4.84 -3.40 -18.41
C ILE A 7 5.93 -3.32 -19.51
N ASN A 8 6.69 -2.23 -19.50
CA ASN A 8 7.86 -2.09 -20.35
C ASN A 8 9.10 -2.61 -19.60
N LEU A 9 9.39 -3.92 -19.74
CA LEU A 9 10.57 -4.57 -19.16
C LEU A 9 11.83 -4.09 -19.88
N LYS A 10 12.74 -3.47 -19.15
CA LYS A 10 14.02 -2.95 -19.67
C LYS A 10 15.17 -3.95 -19.50
N SER A 11 15.19 -4.61 -18.35
CA SER A 11 16.21 -5.62 -18.07
C SER A 11 15.69 -6.71 -17.16
N LEU A 12 16.31 -7.90 -17.27
CA LEU A 12 16.13 -9.03 -16.37
C LEU A 12 17.49 -9.66 -16.10
N SER A 13 17.77 -9.94 -14.83
CA SER A 13 18.89 -10.78 -14.41
C SER A 13 18.40 -11.94 -13.56
N ILE A 14 19.05 -13.09 -13.67
CA ILE A 14 18.84 -14.27 -12.83
C ILE A 14 20.14 -14.56 -12.10
N ASN A 15 20.15 -14.53 -10.78
CA ASN A 15 21.36 -14.72 -9.97
C ASN A 15 22.51 -13.80 -10.45
N LYS A 16 22.20 -12.51 -10.67
CA LYS A 16 23.12 -11.48 -11.20
C LYS A 16 23.57 -11.67 -12.65
N GLN A 17 23.14 -12.73 -13.35
CA GLN A 17 23.45 -12.95 -14.77
C GLN A 17 22.37 -12.30 -15.63
N LYS A 18 22.76 -11.31 -16.45
CA LYS A 18 21.85 -10.63 -17.37
C LYS A 18 21.30 -11.59 -18.43
N ILE A 19 20.00 -11.57 -18.61
CA ILE A 19 19.29 -12.41 -19.57
C ILE A 19 18.95 -11.59 -20.82
N ASN A 20 19.21 -12.18 -21.98
CA ASN A 20 18.72 -11.60 -23.23
C ASN A 20 17.19 -11.71 -23.28
N LEU A 21 16.49 -10.58 -23.28
CA LEU A 21 15.03 -10.52 -23.27
C LEU A 21 14.36 -11.26 -24.43
N LYS A 22 15.05 -11.44 -25.57
CA LYS A 22 14.56 -12.23 -26.71
C LYS A 22 14.40 -13.73 -26.38
N LYS A 23 14.99 -14.21 -25.29
CA LYS A 23 14.80 -15.60 -24.79
C LYS A 23 13.56 -15.77 -23.96
N LEU A 24 12.90 -14.69 -23.57
CA LEU A 24 11.64 -14.73 -22.81
C LEU A 24 10.46 -14.85 -23.75
N VAL A 25 9.40 -15.46 -23.27
CA VAL A 25 8.14 -15.55 -24.02
C VAL A 25 7.08 -14.73 -23.29
N PHE A 26 6.49 -13.79 -24.01
CA PHE A 26 5.39 -12.95 -23.50
C PHE A 26 4.09 -13.39 -24.17
N LYS A 27 3.13 -13.85 -23.39
CA LYS A 27 1.83 -14.32 -23.88
C LYS A 27 0.77 -14.17 -22.79
N ASN A 28 -0.41 -13.67 -23.16
CA ASN A 28 -1.59 -13.56 -22.28
C ASN A 28 -1.26 -12.88 -20.92
N ASN A 29 -0.65 -11.71 -20.96
CA ASN A 29 -0.23 -10.97 -19.76
C ASN A 29 0.69 -11.76 -18.83
N LYS A 30 1.52 -12.64 -19.38
CA LYS A 30 2.49 -13.44 -18.63
C LYS A 30 3.87 -13.36 -19.27
N MET A 31 4.87 -13.31 -18.43
CA MET A 31 6.28 -13.51 -18.81
C MET A 31 6.69 -14.94 -18.46
N ILE A 32 7.11 -15.70 -19.44
CA ILE A 32 7.58 -17.07 -19.26
C ILE A 32 9.09 -17.06 -19.34
N VAL A 33 9.73 -17.39 -18.23
CA VAL A 33 11.18 -17.62 -18.15
C VAL A 33 11.43 -19.11 -18.46
N PRO A 34 12.16 -19.45 -19.53
CA PRO A 34 12.44 -20.84 -19.87
C PRO A 34 13.18 -21.59 -18.75
N LYS A 35 12.79 -22.83 -18.48
CA LYS A 35 13.34 -23.62 -17.38
C LYS A 35 14.87 -23.80 -17.44
N ASN A 36 15.43 -23.88 -18.63
CA ASN A 36 16.89 -24.00 -18.84
C ASN A 36 17.71 -22.77 -18.39
N LEU A 37 17.05 -21.63 -18.13
CA LEU A 37 17.66 -20.44 -17.53
C LEU A 37 17.65 -20.49 -15.99
N LEU A 38 16.86 -21.38 -15.41
CA LEU A 38 16.72 -21.57 -13.96
C LEU A 38 17.57 -22.78 -13.54
N LYS A 39 18.83 -22.54 -13.14
CA LYS A 39 19.81 -23.58 -12.84
C LYS A 39 19.71 -24.13 -11.41
N ALA A 40 18.84 -23.59 -10.57
CA ALA A 40 18.67 -23.97 -9.17
C ALA A 40 17.22 -23.91 -8.74
N ASN A 41 16.88 -24.60 -7.66
CA ASN A 41 15.53 -24.57 -7.07
C ASN A 41 15.23 -23.22 -6.40
N SER A 42 16.26 -22.48 -5.97
CA SER A 42 16.16 -21.12 -5.43
C SER A 42 16.99 -20.18 -6.30
N PHE A 43 16.43 -19.04 -6.66
CA PHE A 43 17.09 -18.05 -7.50
C PHE A 43 16.60 -16.64 -7.19
N THR A 44 17.43 -15.65 -7.50
CA THR A 44 17.07 -14.24 -7.43
C THR A 44 16.75 -13.72 -8.83
N LEU A 45 15.62 -13.04 -8.96
CA LEU A 45 15.27 -12.26 -10.15
C LEU A 45 15.46 -10.77 -9.85
N GLU A 46 16.16 -10.08 -10.74
CA GLU A 46 16.31 -8.63 -10.72
C GLU A 46 15.70 -8.09 -12.03
N MET A 47 14.74 -7.20 -11.90
CA MET A 47 14.02 -6.65 -13.06
C MET A 47 13.98 -5.12 -12.99
N GLU A 48 14.14 -4.49 -14.14
CA GLU A 48 13.90 -3.07 -14.32
C GLU A 48 12.67 -2.90 -15.23
N ASN A 49 11.61 -2.30 -14.67
CA ASN A 49 10.38 -2.01 -15.37
C ASN A 49 10.21 -0.49 -15.50
N HIS A 50 9.74 -0.03 -16.66
CA HIS A 50 9.34 1.36 -16.86
C HIS A 50 7.83 1.42 -17.05
N ILE A 51 7.19 2.25 -16.29
CA ILE A 51 5.75 2.50 -16.31
C ILE A 51 5.48 4.00 -16.25
N ASP A 52 4.31 4.42 -16.71
CA ASP A 52 3.84 5.79 -16.61
C ASP A 52 2.52 5.83 -15.82
N PRO A 53 2.57 6.18 -14.51
CA PRO A 53 1.37 6.28 -13.68
C PRO A 53 0.36 7.32 -14.18
N SER A 54 0.81 8.37 -14.90
CA SER A 54 -0.06 9.44 -15.38
C SER A 54 -0.98 8.98 -16.53
N SER A 55 -0.55 8.00 -17.30
CA SER A 55 -1.33 7.39 -18.37
C SER A 55 -2.35 6.35 -17.89
N ASN A 56 -2.21 5.87 -16.66
CA ASN A 56 -3.09 4.87 -16.08
C ASN A 56 -4.40 5.49 -15.59
N LYS A 57 -5.51 5.20 -16.27
CA LYS A 57 -6.86 5.67 -15.94
C LYS A 57 -7.76 4.59 -15.33
N SER A 58 -7.22 3.39 -15.11
CA SER A 58 -8.02 2.28 -14.57
C SER A 58 -8.22 2.35 -13.06
N LEU A 59 -7.48 3.21 -12.35
CA LEU A 59 -7.42 3.28 -10.89
C LEU A 59 -7.04 1.94 -10.23
N GLU A 60 -6.27 1.12 -10.95
CA GLU A 60 -5.71 -0.15 -10.50
C GLU A 60 -4.23 -0.23 -10.84
N GLY A 61 -3.44 -0.89 -10.01
CA GLY A 61 -1.99 -0.88 -10.08
C GLY A 61 -1.43 0.45 -9.58
N LEU A 62 -0.42 0.99 -10.24
CA LEU A 62 0.19 2.28 -9.92
C LEU A 62 -0.38 3.38 -10.81
N TYR A 63 -0.96 4.43 -10.23
CA TYR A 63 -1.59 5.52 -10.96
C TYR A 63 -1.38 6.88 -10.29
N LEU A 64 -1.77 7.95 -10.97
CA LEU A 64 -1.69 9.32 -10.51
C LEU A 64 -3.10 9.86 -10.21
N SER A 65 -3.34 10.25 -8.95
CA SER A 65 -4.54 10.97 -8.49
C SER A 65 -4.15 12.36 -8.01
N ASN A 66 -4.55 13.41 -8.74
CA ASN A 66 -4.32 14.80 -8.33
C ASN A 66 -2.89 15.09 -7.81
N ASN A 67 -1.86 14.69 -8.58
CA ASN A 67 -0.43 14.80 -8.28
C ASN A 67 0.06 13.91 -7.11
N ILE A 68 -0.72 12.96 -6.68
CA ILE A 68 -0.31 11.91 -5.74
C ILE A 68 -0.19 10.61 -6.53
N ILE A 69 0.97 9.99 -6.53
CA ILE A 69 1.17 8.64 -7.05
C ILE A 69 0.74 7.66 -5.96
N CYS A 70 -0.14 6.74 -6.28
CA CYS A 70 -0.62 5.74 -5.34
C CYS A 70 -0.89 4.40 -6.02
N THR A 71 -1.02 3.36 -5.24
CA THR A 71 -1.36 2.02 -5.71
C THR A 71 -2.77 1.62 -5.31
N GLN A 72 -3.40 0.78 -6.17
CA GLN A 72 -4.50 -0.10 -5.81
C GLN A 72 -4.20 -1.47 -6.39
N CYS A 73 -3.85 -2.42 -5.53
CA CYS A 73 -3.38 -3.73 -5.95
C CYS A 73 -4.45 -4.82 -5.89
N GLU A 74 -5.52 -4.63 -5.15
CA GLU A 74 -6.61 -5.59 -5.12
C GLU A 74 -7.50 -5.48 -6.37
N ALA A 75 -7.83 -6.61 -7.03
CA ALA A 75 -7.35 -7.97 -6.72
C ALA A 75 -6.04 -8.31 -7.47
N GLU A 76 -5.78 -7.74 -8.67
CA GLU A 76 -4.70 -8.11 -9.60
C GLU A 76 -3.92 -6.88 -10.11
N GLY A 77 -3.85 -5.81 -9.31
CA GLY A 77 -3.22 -4.55 -9.70
C GLY A 77 -1.69 -4.57 -9.65
N PHE A 78 -1.07 -5.42 -8.83
CA PHE A 78 0.38 -5.47 -8.70
C PHE A 78 1.06 -5.84 -10.03
N ARG A 79 0.47 -6.74 -10.80
CA ARG A 79 0.95 -7.14 -12.15
C ARG A 79 0.96 -6.02 -13.18
N LYS A 80 0.33 -4.86 -12.88
CA LYS A 80 0.29 -3.70 -13.79
C LYS A 80 1.54 -2.81 -13.69
N PHE A 81 2.41 -3.05 -12.69
CA PHE A 81 3.68 -2.31 -12.57
C PHE A 81 4.90 -3.19 -12.25
N CYS A 82 4.69 -4.43 -11.83
CA CYS A 82 5.78 -5.37 -11.56
C CYS A 82 5.41 -6.79 -11.98
N TYR A 83 6.31 -7.46 -12.70
CA TYR A 83 6.16 -8.89 -12.96
C TYR A 83 6.32 -9.68 -11.66
N SER A 84 5.33 -10.51 -11.33
CA SER A 84 5.27 -11.24 -10.06
C SER A 84 4.44 -12.51 -10.16
N LEU A 85 4.47 -13.31 -9.09
CA LEU A 85 3.45 -14.33 -8.84
C LEU A 85 2.28 -13.61 -8.13
N ASP A 86 1.42 -12.96 -8.94
CA ASP A 86 0.35 -12.09 -8.46
C ASP A 86 -0.90 -12.91 -8.12
N ARG A 87 -0.82 -13.65 -7.01
CA ARG A 87 -1.85 -14.57 -6.52
C ARG A 87 -1.99 -14.45 -5.00
N PRO A 88 -3.20 -14.61 -4.45
CA PRO A 88 -3.45 -14.45 -3.01
C PRO A 88 -2.81 -15.54 -2.13
N ASP A 89 -2.49 -16.72 -2.70
CA ASP A 89 -1.83 -17.82 -2.01
C ASP A 89 -0.29 -17.71 -1.98
N ILE A 90 0.29 -16.71 -2.63
CA ILE A 90 1.74 -16.47 -2.66
C ILE A 90 2.08 -15.31 -1.72
N LEU A 91 2.70 -15.64 -0.61
CA LEU A 91 3.08 -14.69 0.42
C LEU A 91 4.55 -14.33 0.34
N ALA A 92 4.87 -13.05 0.53
CA ALA A 92 6.23 -12.53 0.56
C ALA A 92 6.39 -11.42 1.60
N THR A 93 7.59 -11.25 2.12
CA THR A 93 8.00 -10.04 2.85
C THR A 93 8.48 -8.98 1.88
N TYR A 94 8.36 -7.71 2.28
CA TYR A 94 8.69 -6.58 1.40
C TYR A 94 9.68 -5.64 2.07
N THR A 95 10.72 -5.28 1.35
CA THR A 95 11.56 -4.12 1.63
C THR A 95 11.46 -3.19 0.44
N VAL A 96 11.02 -1.96 0.68
CA VAL A 96 10.70 -1.00 -0.37
C VAL A 96 11.52 0.26 -0.18
N ARG A 97 12.30 0.63 -1.20
CA ARG A 97 12.99 1.91 -1.25
C ARG A 97 12.35 2.80 -2.30
N LEU A 98 11.78 3.90 -1.86
CA LEU A 98 11.22 4.93 -2.71
C LEU A 98 12.20 6.08 -2.85
N THR A 99 12.37 6.60 -4.05
CA THR A 99 13.22 7.77 -4.31
C THR A 99 12.43 8.77 -5.17
N GLY A 100 12.36 10.01 -4.74
CA GLY A 100 11.61 11.05 -5.46
C GLY A 100 11.69 12.40 -4.77
N LYS A 101 11.12 13.41 -5.41
CA LYS A 101 11.09 14.80 -4.91
C LYS A 101 9.78 15.15 -4.19
N TYR A 102 9.11 14.17 -3.61
CA TYR A 102 7.89 14.37 -2.82
C TYR A 102 8.24 14.42 -1.33
N ASN A 103 7.50 15.21 -0.57
CA ASN A 103 7.70 15.28 0.89
C ASN A 103 7.23 14.02 1.63
N CYS A 104 6.33 13.23 1.02
CA CYS A 104 5.87 11.95 1.55
C CYS A 104 6.19 10.82 0.55
N LEU A 105 6.93 9.84 1.02
CA LEU A 105 7.27 8.60 0.32
C LEU A 105 6.92 7.43 1.25
N LEU A 106 5.76 6.81 1.05
CA LEU A 106 5.14 5.87 1.99
C LEU A 106 5.04 4.47 1.37
N SER A 107 5.23 3.45 2.19
CA SER A 107 4.95 2.06 1.84
C SER A 107 4.55 1.25 3.09
N ASN A 108 4.26 -0.05 2.90
CA ASN A 108 3.89 -0.96 3.98
C ASN A 108 5.02 -1.12 5.02
N GLY A 109 4.64 -1.43 6.26
CA GLY A 109 5.55 -1.83 7.31
C GLY A 109 6.10 -0.67 8.15
N ASN A 110 7.31 -0.84 8.65
CA ASN A 110 7.99 0.15 9.48
C ASN A 110 9.00 0.95 8.65
N LEU A 111 9.07 2.27 8.92
CA LEU A 111 10.09 3.12 8.32
C LEU A 111 11.48 2.76 8.90
N ILE A 112 12.40 2.40 8.04
CA ILE A 112 13.78 2.03 8.41
C ILE A 112 14.72 3.24 8.31
N LYS A 113 14.60 3.98 7.20
CA LYS A 113 15.45 5.13 6.93
C LYS A 113 14.74 6.10 6.00
N GLN A 114 14.99 7.40 6.20
CA GLN A 114 14.43 8.47 5.39
C GLN A 114 15.39 9.65 5.30
N ASP A 115 15.40 10.33 4.15
CA ASP A 115 15.93 11.70 3.99
C ASP A 115 15.00 12.54 3.08
N GLN A 116 15.50 13.66 2.57
CA GLN A 116 14.71 14.56 1.71
C GLN A 116 14.30 13.94 0.37
N CYS A 117 15.00 12.92 -0.10
CA CYS A 117 14.84 12.36 -1.44
C CYS A 117 14.48 10.87 -1.45
N PHE A 118 14.56 10.19 -0.32
CA PHE A 118 14.19 8.78 -0.27
C PHE A 118 13.58 8.36 1.07
N ALA A 119 12.83 7.25 1.04
CA ALA A 119 12.38 6.52 2.20
C ALA A 119 12.54 5.02 1.96
N GLU A 120 12.96 4.29 3.00
CA GLU A 120 13.09 2.83 3.01
C GLU A 120 12.17 2.24 4.08
N TRP A 121 11.32 1.34 3.65
CA TRP A 121 10.30 0.68 4.46
C TRP A 121 10.55 -0.82 4.48
N SER A 122 10.26 -1.46 5.61
CA SER A 122 10.33 -2.92 5.73
C SER A 122 9.08 -3.46 6.41
N ASP A 123 8.40 -4.36 5.72
CA ASP A 123 7.29 -5.11 6.29
C ASP A 123 7.73 -6.57 6.48
N PRO A 124 7.93 -7.00 7.73
CA PRO A 124 8.40 -8.34 8.05
C PRO A 124 7.29 -9.40 7.95
N PHE A 125 6.02 -8.97 7.83
CA PHE A 125 4.89 -9.90 7.79
C PHE A 125 4.64 -10.36 6.35
N PRO A 126 4.73 -11.70 6.09
CA PRO A 126 4.41 -12.23 4.77
C PRO A 126 2.97 -11.89 4.38
N LYS A 127 2.80 -11.33 3.19
CA LYS A 127 1.50 -10.96 2.64
C LYS A 127 1.46 -11.15 1.13
N PRO A 128 0.27 -11.36 0.54
CA PRO A 128 0.11 -11.41 -0.90
C PRO A 128 0.32 -10.02 -1.53
N THR A 129 0.53 -10.02 -2.83
CA THR A 129 0.77 -8.79 -3.62
C THR A 129 -0.37 -7.80 -3.58
N TYR A 130 -1.62 -8.25 -3.41
CA TYR A 130 -2.78 -7.35 -3.39
C TYR A 130 -2.83 -6.42 -2.17
N LEU A 131 -2.10 -6.74 -1.09
CA LEU A 131 -1.94 -5.90 0.10
C LEU A 131 -0.73 -4.94 0.02
N PHE A 132 0.02 -4.98 -1.07
CA PHE A 132 1.12 -4.05 -1.29
C PHE A 132 0.60 -2.65 -1.55
N ALA A 133 1.21 -1.66 -0.91
CA ALA A 133 0.92 -0.26 -1.16
C ALA A 133 2.18 0.61 -1.20
N LEU A 134 2.12 1.63 -2.04
CA LEU A 134 2.99 2.79 -1.97
C LEU A 134 2.21 4.07 -2.28
N VAL A 135 2.64 5.16 -1.66
CA VAL A 135 2.14 6.51 -1.94
C VAL A 135 3.32 7.47 -2.01
N ALA A 136 3.35 8.31 -3.05
CA ALA A 136 4.30 9.41 -3.18
C ALA A 136 3.55 10.70 -3.55
N GLY A 137 3.67 11.73 -2.72
CA GLY A 137 2.96 13.00 -2.94
C GLY A 137 3.33 14.08 -1.95
N ASP A 138 2.89 15.31 -2.24
CA ASP A 138 3.03 16.43 -1.33
C ASP A 138 1.81 16.49 -0.40
N LEU A 139 1.94 15.81 0.74
CA LEU A 139 0.90 15.65 1.76
C LEU A 139 1.34 16.25 3.08
N ILE A 140 0.36 16.65 3.88
CA ILE A 140 0.53 16.87 5.32
C ILE A 140 -0.17 15.74 6.08
N PHE A 141 0.08 15.62 7.37
CA PHE A 141 -0.55 14.58 8.17
C PHE A 141 -1.01 15.10 9.54
N HIS A 142 -2.06 14.48 10.04
CA HIS A 142 -2.47 14.54 11.44
C HIS A 142 -1.87 13.33 12.14
N GLU A 143 -1.10 13.56 13.20
CA GLU A 143 -0.41 12.52 13.96
C GLU A 143 -0.95 12.46 15.39
N ASP A 144 -1.12 11.24 15.89
CA ASP A 144 -1.47 10.98 17.27
C ASP A 144 -0.95 9.59 17.67
N GLU A 145 -1.08 9.23 18.94
CA GLU A 145 -0.55 8.01 19.52
C GLU A 145 -1.66 7.15 20.11
N PHE A 146 -1.49 5.84 19.97
CA PHE A 146 -2.27 4.85 20.67
C PHE A 146 -1.36 4.00 21.55
N ILE A 147 -1.76 3.83 22.81
CA ILE A 147 -1.04 2.97 23.77
C ILE A 147 -1.82 1.67 23.91
N THR A 148 -1.23 0.57 23.50
CA THR A 148 -1.83 -0.76 23.59
C THR A 148 -1.98 -1.21 25.07
N ILE A 149 -2.74 -2.29 25.30
CA ILE A 149 -2.90 -2.87 26.64
C ILE A 149 -1.53 -3.25 27.23
N ASN A 150 -0.62 -3.80 26.41
CA ASN A 150 0.74 -4.15 26.84
C ASN A 150 1.73 -2.97 26.81
N LYS A 151 1.24 -1.73 26.77
CA LYS A 151 2.04 -0.49 26.83
C LYS A 151 2.92 -0.24 25.60
N LYS A 152 2.68 -0.92 24.49
CA LYS A 152 3.32 -0.60 23.22
C LYS A 152 2.76 0.73 22.70
N LYS A 153 3.63 1.61 22.27
CA LYS A 153 3.29 2.87 21.61
C LYS A 153 3.14 2.60 20.11
N VAL A 154 2.00 2.97 19.54
CA VAL A 154 1.71 2.94 18.11
C VAL A 154 1.47 4.36 17.63
N ASN A 155 2.27 4.82 16.67
CA ASN A 155 2.01 6.08 16.00
C ASN A 155 0.88 5.92 14.99
N ILE A 156 -0.06 6.85 14.97
CA ILE A 156 -1.13 6.90 13.96
C ILE A 156 -0.94 8.16 13.14
N LYS A 157 -0.91 8.01 11.81
CA LYS A 157 -0.77 9.13 10.88
C LYS A 157 -1.85 9.09 9.83
N ILE A 158 -2.60 10.18 9.70
CA ILE A 158 -3.61 10.34 8.64
C ILE A 158 -3.10 11.40 7.67
N PHE A 159 -2.67 10.96 6.48
CA PHE A 159 -2.12 11.83 5.43
C PHE A 159 -3.24 12.38 4.56
N HIS A 160 -3.17 13.67 4.26
CA HIS A 160 -4.17 14.37 3.48
C HIS A 160 -3.57 15.60 2.78
N LYS A 161 -4.30 16.20 1.85
CA LYS A 161 -3.90 17.44 1.19
C LYS A 161 -3.96 18.62 2.17
N LYS A 162 -3.14 19.63 1.94
CA LYS A 162 -3.07 20.85 2.77
C LYS A 162 -4.44 21.52 2.95
N LYS A 163 -5.29 21.53 1.91
CA LYS A 163 -6.65 22.10 1.94
C LYS A 163 -7.59 21.41 2.94
N ASP A 164 -7.28 20.17 3.34
CA ASP A 164 -8.12 19.33 4.18
C ASP A 164 -7.63 19.29 5.64
N LYS A 165 -6.76 20.23 6.02
CA LYS A 165 -6.29 20.39 7.39
C LYS A 165 -7.47 20.58 8.36
N GLY A 166 -7.47 19.82 9.45
CA GLY A 166 -8.53 19.84 10.47
C GLY A 166 -9.68 18.86 10.23
N LYS A 167 -9.77 18.22 9.05
CA LYS A 167 -10.88 17.34 8.68
C LYS A 167 -10.69 15.86 9.07
N THR A 168 -9.73 15.52 9.91
CA THR A 168 -9.35 14.14 10.23
C THR A 168 -9.56 13.74 11.69
N PHE A 169 -10.06 14.63 12.55
CA PHE A 169 -10.21 14.35 13.97
C PHE A 169 -11.17 13.19 14.26
N HIS A 170 -12.29 13.13 13.52
CA HIS A 170 -13.23 12.02 13.69
C HIS A 170 -12.60 10.69 13.28
N ALA A 171 -11.90 10.65 12.15
CA ALA A 171 -11.17 9.47 11.68
C ALA A 171 -10.10 9.01 12.69
N MET A 172 -9.35 9.95 13.28
CA MET A 172 -8.35 9.66 14.30
C MET A 172 -8.99 9.03 15.56
N ASN A 173 -10.12 9.55 15.99
CA ASN A 173 -10.86 8.98 17.12
C ASN A 173 -11.42 7.59 16.78
N SER A 174 -11.91 7.41 15.56
CA SER A 174 -12.48 6.14 15.09
C SER A 174 -11.46 5.02 15.05
N ILE A 175 -10.25 5.28 14.54
CA ILE A 175 -9.19 4.27 14.52
C ILE A 175 -8.74 3.88 15.94
N LYS A 176 -8.64 4.83 16.86
CA LYS A 176 -8.30 4.52 18.26
C LYS A 176 -9.37 3.69 18.95
N LYS A 177 -10.65 3.95 18.65
CA LYS A 177 -11.77 3.12 19.15
C LYS A 177 -11.69 1.71 18.59
N ALA A 178 -11.45 1.55 17.27
CA ALA A 178 -11.32 0.26 16.62
C ALA A 178 -10.15 -0.55 17.21
N MET A 179 -8.98 0.07 17.36
CA MET A 179 -7.82 -0.56 18.00
C MET A 179 -8.13 -1.07 19.41
N ARG A 180 -8.77 -0.23 20.23
CA ARG A 180 -9.13 -0.61 21.60
C ARG A 180 -10.18 -1.70 21.63
N TRP A 181 -11.13 -1.67 20.71
CA TRP A 181 -12.18 -2.68 20.63
C TRP A 181 -11.61 -4.06 20.30
N ASP A 182 -10.69 -4.15 19.33
CA ASP A 182 -10.02 -5.40 18.95
C ASP A 182 -9.16 -5.96 20.11
N GLU A 183 -8.47 -5.10 20.85
CA GLU A 183 -7.71 -5.52 22.03
C GLU A 183 -8.61 -6.16 23.09
N ILE A 184 -9.78 -5.56 23.35
CA ILE A 184 -10.70 -6.03 24.40
C ILE A 184 -11.42 -7.31 23.98
N HIS A 185 -11.91 -7.37 22.72
CA HIS A 185 -12.80 -8.45 22.29
C HIS A 185 -12.07 -9.66 21.69
N TYR A 186 -10.92 -9.41 21.03
CA TYR A 186 -10.14 -10.45 20.36
C TYR A 186 -8.76 -10.66 20.96
N ASN A 187 -8.36 -9.89 21.96
CA ASN A 187 -7.01 -9.90 22.55
C ASN A 187 -5.93 -9.73 21.46
N ARG A 188 -6.16 -8.79 20.54
CA ARG A 188 -5.29 -8.52 19.39
C ARG A 188 -4.78 -7.09 19.44
N GLU A 189 -3.48 -6.93 19.69
CA GLU A 189 -2.80 -5.64 19.63
C GLU A 189 -2.21 -5.40 18.24
N TYR A 190 -2.20 -4.15 17.81
CA TYR A 190 -1.58 -3.79 16.54
C TYR A 190 -0.09 -4.17 16.51
N ASP A 191 0.36 -4.81 15.47
CA ASP A 191 1.64 -5.50 15.39
C ASP A 191 2.80 -4.65 14.83
N LEU A 192 2.52 -3.59 14.05
CA LEU A 192 3.52 -2.61 13.58
C LEU A 192 3.69 -1.43 14.55
N ASN A 193 4.68 -0.57 14.30
CA ASN A 193 4.94 0.62 15.13
C ASN A 193 4.17 1.86 14.66
N CYS A 194 3.69 1.84 13.42
CA CYS A 194 2.94 2.94 12.82
C CYS A 194 1.75 2.40 12.04
N PHE A 195 0.58 3.03 12.22
CA PHE A 195 -0.61 2.83 11.41
C PHE A 195 -0.85 4.08 10.56
N MET A 196 -0.90 3.91 9.25
CA MET A 196 -1.05 5.01 8.31
C MET A 196 -2.35 4.90 7.53
N ILE A 197 -3.03 6.03 7.38
CA ILE A 197 -4.16 6.24 6.47
C ILE A 197 -3.79 7.33 5.48
N VAL A 198 -4.10 7.15 4.21
CA VAL A 198 -3.93 8.19 3.18
C VAL A 198 -5.25 8.47 2.50
N ALA A 199 -5.66 9.74 2.50
CA ALA A 199 -6.86 10.21 1.79
C ALA A 199 -6.54 10.49 0.31
N ILE A 200 -7.20 9.77 -0.61
CA ILE A 200 -7.04 9.88 -2.07
C ILE A 200 -8.40 10.23 -2.69
N ASP A 201 -8.44 11.22 -3.59
CA ASP A 201 -9.71 11.67 -4.19
C ASP A 201 -10.21 10.69 -5.26
N ASP A 202 -9.32 10.19 -6.14
CA ASP A 202 -9.66 9.25 -7.20
C ASP A 202 -9.32 7.83 -6.73
N PHE A 203 -10.28 7.17 -6.09
CA PHE A 203 -10.14 5.81 -5.59
C PHE A 203 -11.37 4.98 -5.98
N ASN A 204 -11.16 3.76 -6.51
CA ASN A 204 -12.21 2.92 -7.10
C ASN A 204 -13.08 2.18 -6.07
N ALA A 205 -12.72 2.26 -4.78
CA ALA A 205 -13.43 1.64 -3.67
C ALA A 205 -13.65 2.66 -2.54
N GLY A 206 -14.22 2.23 -1.43
CA GLY A 206 -14.34 3.03 -0.21
C GLY A 206 -12.99 3.23 0.47
N ALA A 207 -12.30 2.12 0.67
CA ALA A 207 -10.95 2.07 1.19
C ALA A 207 -10.27 0.76 0.78
N MET A 208 -9.02 0.57 1.22
CA MET A 208 -8.24 -0.64 1.04
C MET A 208 -7.32 -0.86 2.25
N GLU A 209 -7.36 -2.07 2.78
CA GLU A 209 -6.72 -2.51 4.01
C GLU A 209 -5.21 -2.79 3.90
N ASN A 210 -4.51 -2.26 2.95
CA ASN A 210 -3.07 -2.51 2.77
C ASN A 210 -2.30 -2.44 4.09
N LYS A 211 -1.62 -3.51 4.46
CA LYS A 211 -0.97 -3.67 5.77
C LYS A 211 -0.11 -2.47 6.16
N GLY A 212 -0.51 -1.79 7.25
CA GLY A 212 0.19 -0.62 7.79
C GLY A 212 0.04 0.68 7.00
N LEU A 213 -0.51 0.65 5.79
CA LEU A 213 -0.74 1.82 4.92
C LEU A 213 -2.09 1.69 4.22
N ASN A 214 -3.16 1.94 4.95
CA ASN A 214 -4.50 1.93 4.38
C ASN A 214 -4.72 3.13 3.45
N ILE A 215 -5.37 2.91 2.32
CA ILE A 215 -5.71 3.97 1.36
C ILE A 215 -7.22 4.13 1.33
N PHE A 216 -7.69 5.35 1.54
CA PHE A 216 -9.10 5.69 1.65
C PHE A 216 -9.50 6.67 0.55
N ASN A 217 -10.67 6.49 -0.02
CA ASN A 217 -11.33 7.57 -0.72
C ASN A 217 -11.56 8.72 0.27
N SER A 218 -11.17 9.94 -0.10
CA SER A 218 -11.20 11.13 0.76
C SER A 218 -12.54 11.33 1.47
N LYS A 219 -13.66 11.02 0.82
CA LYS A 219 -15.01 11.20 1.37
C LYS A 219 -15.33 10.27 2.56
N TYR A 220 -14.53 9.21 2.77
CA TYR A 220 -14.74 8.25 3.85
C TYR A 220 -13.71 8.36 4.98
N VAL A 221 -12.91 9.41 4.96
CA VAL A 221 -11.94 9.70 6.03
C VAL A 221 -11.92 11.17 6.43
N LEU A 222 -12.36 12.05 5.53
CA LEU A 222 -12.43 13.49 5.79
C LEU A 222 -13.88 13.91 6.08
N TYR A 223 -14.07 14.68 7.12
CA TYR A 223 -15.35 15.32 7.41
C TYR A 223 -15.27 16.83 7.27
N ASP A 224 -16.42 17.45 7.10
CA ASP A 224 -16.58 18.91 7.05
C ASP A 224 -17.63 19.30 8.10
N GLU A 225 -17.26 20.12 9.08
CA GLU A 225 -18.11 20.47 10.22
C GLU A 225 -19.44 21.11 9.82
N GLU A 226 -19.45 21.84 8.68
CA GLU A 226 -20.65 22.53 8.20
C GLU A 226 -21.54 21.66 7.31
N LYS A 227 -20.99 20.58 6.70
CA LYS A 227 -21.67 19.83 5.63
C LYS A 227 -21.90 18.36 5.99
N SER A 228 -21.04 17.78 6.83
CA SER A 228 -21.17 16.37 7.18
C SER A 228 -22.34 16.12 8.11
N THR A 229 -23.12 15.10 7.79
CA THR A 229 -24.28 14.66 8.56
C THR A 229 -23.87 13.59 9.59
N ASP A 230 -24.77 13.28 10.54
CA ASP A 230 -24.57 12.16 11.49
C ASP A 230 -24.33 10.83 10.76
N SER A 231 -24.94 10.66 9.59
CA SER A 231 -24.73 9.48 8.75
C SER A 231 -23.30 9.42 8.21
N ASP A 232 -22.72 10.56 7.80
CA ASP A 232 -21.35 10.61 7.30
C ASP A 232 -20.35 10.23 8.41
N PHE A 233 -20.56 10.71 9.64
CA PHE A 233 -19.74 10.32 10.78
C PHE A 233 -19.79 8.82 11.07
N LYS A 234 -20.99 8.22 11.01
CA LYS A 234 -21.16 6.77 11.18
C LYS A 234 -20.48 5.98 10.06
N PHE A 235 -20.57 6.44 8.82
CA PHE A 235 -19.90 5.81 7.68
C PHE A 235 -18.38 5.86 7.84
N ILE A 236 -17.81 7.01 8.21
CA ILE A 236 -16.37 7.15 8.44
C ILE A 236 -15.91 6.17 9.54
N GLU A 237 -16.60 6.16 10.70
CA GLU A 237 -16.28 5.25 11.80
C GLU A 237 -16.37 3.78 11.36
N GLY A 238 -17.44 3.43 10.64
CA GLY A 238 -17.69 2.06 10.18
C GLY A 238 -16.63 1.57 9.18
N ILE A 239 -16.27 2.39 8.19
CA ILE A 239 -15.26 2.00 7.20
C ILE A 239 -13.86 1.92 7.86
N ILE A 240 -13.50 2.86 8.72
CA ILE A 240 -12.21 2.82 9.43
C ILE A 240 -12.11 1.56 10.30
N ALA A 241 -13.19 1.18 11.01
CA ALA A 241 -13.21 -0.04 11.80
C ALA A 241 -13.12 -1.29 10.92
N HIS A 242 -13.78 -1.30 9.76
CA HIS A 242 -13.74 -2.38 8.77
C HIS A 242 -12.30 -2.59 8.26
N GLU A 243 -11.64 -1.53 7.77
CA GLU A 243 -10.26 -1.62 7.26
C GLU A 243 -9.24 -1.99 8.35
N TYR A 244 -9.45 -1.51 9.57
CA TYR A 244 -8.58 -1.90 10.68
C TYR A 244 -8.76 -3.39 11.05
N PHE A 245 -10.00 -3.90 11.04
CA PHE A 245 -10.28 -5.28 11.37
C PHE A 245 -9.66 -6.27 10.39
N HIS A 246 -9.46 -5.88 9.14
CA HIS A 246 -8.69 -6.64 8.15
C HIS A 246 -7.23 -6.91 8.57
N ASN A 247 -6.70 -6.22 9.55
CA ASN A 247 -5.37 -6.56 10.09
C ASN A 247 -5.31 -8.00 10.65
N TRP A 248 -6.44 -8.57 11.01
CA TRP A 248 -6.58 -9.90 11.61
C TRP A 248 -7.43 -10.87 10.79
N THR A 249 -8.33 -10.39 9.96
CA THR A 249 -9.30 -11.23 9.25
C THR A 249 -9.65 -10.66 7.89
N GLY A 250 -10.01 -11.55 6.96
CA GLY A 250 -10.35 -11.22 5.58
C GLY A 250 -9.16 -11.18 4.61
N ASN A 251 -7.94 -11.41 5.10
CA ASN A 251 -6.70 -11.43 4.30
C ASN A 251 -6.03 -12.79 4.32
#